data_5689220bc08b339787b20c3a7c0d107a
#
_entry.id   5689220bc08b339787b20c3a7c0d107a
#
_cell.length_a   1.000
_cell.length_b   1.000
_cell.length_c   1.000
_cell.angle_alpha   90.00
_cell.angle_beta   90.00
_cell.angle_gamma   90.00
#
_symmetry.space_group_name_H-M   'P 1'
#
loop_
_entity.id
_entity.type
_entity.pdbx_description
1 polymer ?
#
loop_
_entity_poly.entity_id
_entity_poly.type
_entity_poly.pdbx_seq_one_letter_code
_entity_poly.pdbx_strand_id
1 'polypeptide(L)'
;MSHFIQIVTITLVAIAMTPPLAHAFEFPGKVRLSRDAYITVQMIYYPGFTLLGVSEPLGLLAIIAQLLLTSLRGTVLSLTLIALLGLVGMQVLYWTRTHPANKFWLQSADKDLGNVGEGFFAFELMGQPISQTEQREMDWRKVRDRWEHAHVARAGLAFISFISLLIVIVLQG
;
A
#
# COMPACT_ATOMS: atom_id res chain seq x y z
N MET A 1 -0.38 24.13 -16.91
CA MET A 1 0.45 22.91 -16.72
C MET A 1 0.56 22.50 -15.26
N SER A 2 0.73 23.46 -14.34
CA SER A 2 0.82 23.21 -12.88
C SER A 2 -0.41 22.46 -12.33
N HIS A 3 -1.63 22.95 -12.57
CA HIS A 3 -2.85 22.35 -12.03
C HIS A 3 -3.11 20.92 -12.56
N PHE A 4 -2.77 20.62 -13.81
CA PHE A 4 -2.95 19.27 -14.35
C PHE A 4 -2.10 18.24 -13.60
N ILE A 5 -0.80 18.53 -13.40
CA ILE A 5 0.08 17.60 -12.67
C ILE A 5 -0.34 17.45 -11.21
N GLN A 6 -0.84 18.52 -10.58
CA GLN A 6 -1.37 18.48 -9.22
C GLN A 6 -2.60 17.55 -9.11
N ILE A 7 -3.55 17.69 -10.06
CA ILE A 7 -4.75 16.83 -10.10
C ILE A 7 -4.35 15.37 -10.30
N VAL A 8 -3.46 15.08 -11.23
CA VAL A 8 -2.95 13.71 -11.45
C VAL A 8 -2.29 13.18 -10.19
N THR A 9 -1.41 13.97 -9.56
CA THR A 9 -0.70 13.56 -8.36
C THR A 9 -1.65 13.24 -7.21
N ILE A 10 -2.60 14.12 -6.90
CA ILE A 10 -3.53 13.90 -5.80
C ILE A 10 -4.48 12.72 -6.08
N THR A 11 -4.88 12.53 -7.33
CA THR A 11 -5.70 11.38 -7.73
C THR A 11 -4.95 10.07 -7.51
N LEU A 12 -3.69 9.98 -7.91
CA LEU A 12 -2.86 8.80 -7.70
C LEU A 12 -2.65 8.52 -6.21
N VAL A 13 -2.41 9.55 -5.40
CA VAL A 13 -2.27 9.41 -3.94
C VAL A 13 -3.57 8.98 -3.28
N ALA A 14 -4.72 9.50 -3.73
CA ALA A 14 -6.04 9.08 -3.24
C ALA A 14 -6.30 7.59 -3.54
N ILE A 15 -5.97 7.13 -4.76
CA ILE A 15 -6.07 5.72 -5.13
C ILE A 15 -5.10 4.87 -4.29
N ALA A 16 -3.85 5.29 -4.13
CA ALA A 16 -2.84 4.60 -3.33
C ALA A 16 -3.24 4.47 -1.84
N MET A 17 -3.98 5.44 -1.31
CA MET A 17 -4.50 5.43 0.05
C MET A 17 -5.61 4.39 0.24
N THR A 18 -6.38 4.07 -0.78
CA THR A 18 -7.60 3.26 -0.66
C THR A 18 -7.36 1.88 -0.06
N PRO A 19 -6.42 1.03 -0.55
CA PRO A 19 -6.20 -0.29 0.00
C PRO A 19 -5.75 -0.27 1.47
N PRO A 20 -4.71 0.48 1.89
CA PRO A 20 -4.30 0.47 3.29
C PRO A 20 -5.36 1.07 4.21
N LEU A 21 -6.16 2.03 3.75
CA LEU A 21 -7.25 2.61 4.53
C LEU A 21 -8.39 1.61 4.74
N ALA A 22 -8.77 0.85 3.71
CA ALA A 22 -9.75 -0.23 3.82
C ALA A 22 -9.29 -1.26 4.87
N HIS A 23 -8.05 -1.75 4.77
CA HIS A 23 -7.49 -2.68 5.74
C HIS A 23 -7.46 -2.12 7.17
N ALA A 24 -7.14 -0.83 7.35
CA ALA A 24 -7.14 -0.20 8.66
C ALA A 24 -8.54 -0.18 9.30
N PHE A 25 -9.59 0.08 8.53
CA PHE A 25 -10.98 0.04 9.03
C PHE A 25 -11.49 -1.37 9.29
N GLU A 26 -11.02 -2.35 8.53
CA GLU A 26 -11.40 -3.76 8.72
C GLU A 26 -10.66 -4.44 9.88
N PHE A 27 -9.52 -3.89 10.29
CA PHE A 27 -8.64 -4.47 11.30
C PHE A 27 -9.37 -4.93 12.57
N PRO A 28 -10.26 -4.13 13.21
CA PRO A 28 -10.95 -4.55 14.43
C PRO A 28 -11.84 -5.78 14.24
N GLY A 29 -12.36 -6.00 13.02
CA GLY A 29 -13.12 -7.19 12.65
C GLY A 29 -12.21 -8.39 12.39
N LYS A 30 -11.17 -8.19 11.61
CA LYS A 30 -10.23 -9.24 11.17
C LYS A 30 -9.51 -9.94 12.31
N VAL A 31 -9.15 -9.22 13.39
CA VAL A 31 -8.47 -9.82 14.54
C VAL A 31 -9.30 -10.88 15.28
N ARG A 32 -10.61 -10.92 15.06
CA ARG A 32 -11.54 -11.89 15.66
C ARG A 32 -11.67 -13.16 14.85
N LEU A 33 -11.17 -13.19 13.61
CA LEU A 33 -11.31 -14.33 12.71
C LEU A 33 -10.43 -15.50 13.14
N SER A 34 -10.89 -16.71 12.87
CA SER A 34 -10.05 -17.90 12.86
C SER A 34 -8.99 -17.79 11.75
N ARG A 35 -7.94 -18.63 11.80
CA ARG A 35 -6.90 -18.65 10.77
C ARG A 35 -7.49 -18.85 9.37
N ASP A 36 -8.35 -19.84 9.20
CA ASP A 36 -8.89 -20.21 7.87
C ASP A 36 -9.82 -19.12 7.33
N ALA A 37 -10.68 -18.56 8.19
CA ALA A 37 -11.52 -17.44 7.81
C ALA A 37 -10.69 -16.20 7.44
N TYR A 38 -9.60 -15.92 8.15
CA TYR A 38 -8.70 -14.82 7.85
C TYR A 38 -8.02 -15.02 6.47
N ILE A 39 -7.51 -16.21 6.19
CA ILE A 39 -6.89 -16.53 4.89
C ILE A 39 -7.91 -16.39 3.76
N THR A 40 -9.15 -16.88 3.95
CA THR A 40 -10.23 -16.73 2.96
C THR A 40 -10.51 -15.25 2.66
N VAL A 41 -10.56 -14.41 3.68
CA VAL A 41 -10.77 -12.96 3.51
C VAL A 41 -9.61 -12.32 2.73
N GLN A 42 -8.36 -12.76 2.94
CA GLN A 42 -7.22 -12.23 2.19
C GLN A 42 -7.37 -12.46 0.68
N MET A 43 -7.98 -13.57 0.26
CA MET A 43 -8.18 -13.88 -1.16
C MET A 43 -9.14 -12.89 -1.86
N ILE A 44 -10.04 -12.25 -1.14
CA ILE A 44 -11.00 -11.28 -1.70
C ILE A 44 -10.26 -10.04 -2.25
N TYR A 45 -9.15 -9.65 -1.63
CA TYR A 45 -8.40 -8.44 -2.03
C TYR A 45 -7.58 -8.62 -3.29
N TYR A 46 -7.23 -9.84 -3.63
CA TYR A 46 -6.49 -10.17 -4.85
C TYR A 46 -7.46 -10.48 -5.99
N PRO A 47 -7.15 -10.05 -7.22
CA PRO A 47 -6.02 -9.20 -7.63
C PRO A 47 -6.29 -7.68 -7.49
N GLY A 48 -7.50 -7.25 -7.08
CA GLY A 48 -7.95 -5.86 -7.12
C GLY A 48 -7.01 -4.88 -6.39
N PHE A 49 -6.65 -5.19 -5.14
CA PHE A 49 -5.79 -4.31 -4.35
C PHE A 49 -4.34 -4.31 -4.84
N THR A 50 -3.87 -5.40 -5.43
CA THR A 50 -2.55 -5.44 -6.08
C THR A 50 -2.50 -4.49 -7.27
N LEU A 51 -3.57 -4.44 -8.07
CA LEU A 51 -3.68 -3.50 -9.19
C LEU A 51 -3.69 -2.05 -8.69
N LEU A 52 -4.47 -1.75 -7.65
CA LEU A 52 -4.48 -0.41 -7.04
C LEU A 52 -3.10 -0.03 -6.47
N GLY A 53 -2.32 -0.99 -6.00
CA GLY A 53 -0.97 -0.77 -5.49
C GLY A 53 0.00 -0.14 -6.49
N VAL A 54 -0.24 -0.30 -7.80
CA VAL A 54 0.55 0.35 -8.86
C VAL A 54 0.47 1.88 -8.79
N SER A 55 -0.61 2.43 -8.21
CA SER A 55 -0.75 3.87 -8.01
C SER A 55 0.28 4.46 -7.02
N GLU A 56 0.84 3.66 -6.13
CA GLU A 56 1.87 4.12 -5.16
C GLU A 56 3.16 4.58 -5.87
N PRO A 57 3.85 3.74 -6.67
CA PRO A 57 5.03 4.19 -7.41
C PRO A 57 4.69 5.28 -8.44
N LEU A 58 3.53 5.23 -9.08
CA LEU A 58 3.10 6.30 -9.99
C LEU A 58 2.87 7.62 -9.25
N GLY A 59 2.30 7.60 -8.05
CA GLY A 59 2.15 8.75 -7.17
C GLY A 59 3.49 9.37 -6.78
N LEU A 60 4.48 8.53 -6.43
CA LEU A 60 5.84 8.97 -6.16
C LEU A 60 6.46 9.69 -7.37
N LEU A 61 6.36 9.09 -8.55
CA LEU A 61 6.85 9.71 -9.79
C LEU A 61 6.16 11.03 -10.09
N ALA A 62 4.84 11.11 -9.87
CA ALA A 62 4.06 12.33 -10.07
C ALA A 62 4.47 13.45 -9.11
N ILE A 63 4.71 13.15 -7.82
CA ILE A 63 5.22 14.16 -6.85
C ILE A 63 6.63 14.62 -7.25
N ILE A 64 7.50 13.71 -7.64
CA ILE A 64 8.85 14.06 -8.11
C ILE A 64 8.76 14.96 -9.36
N ALA A 65 7.92 14.61 -10.32
CA ALA A 65 7.69 15.43 -11.50
C ALA A 65 7.15 16.83 -11.12
N GLN A 66 6.23 16.91 -10.16
CA GLN A 66 5.73 18.19 -9.64
C GLN A 66 6.86 19.04 -9.02
N LEU A 67 7.75 18.43 -8.24
CA LEU A 67 8.91 19.11 -7.65
C LEU A 67 9.90 19.64 -8.71
N LEU A 68 10.10 18.88 -9.79
CA LEU A 68 11.05 19.23 -10.84
C LEU A 68 10.50 20.23 -11.86
N LEU A 69 9.20 20.17 -12.16
CA LEU A 69 8.57 20.93 -13.22
C LEU A 69 7.89 22.22 -12.75
N THR A 70 7.77 22.41 -11.42
CA THR A 70 7.12 23.59 -10.84
C THR A 70 8.04 24.28 -9.82
N SER A 71 8.10 25.62 -9.89
CA SER A 71 8.91 26.42 -8.95
C SER A 71 8.22 26.52 -7.59
N LEU A 72 8.23 25.44 -6.82
CA LEU A 72 7.64 25.40 -5.48
C LEU A 72 8.55 26.10 -4.46
N ARG A 73 7.97 26.91 -3.58
CA ARG A 73 8.71 27.65 -2.55
C ARG A 73 7.93 27.70 -1.23
N GLY A 74 8.64 27.94 -0.15
CA GLY A 74 8.05 28.15 1.19
C GLY A 74 7.17 26.97 1.61
N THR A 75 6.02 27.25 2.15
CA THR A 75 5.05 26.26 2.68
C THR A 75 4.63 25.24 1.65
N VAL A 76 4.45 25.64 0.39
CA VAL A 76 4.05 24.73 -0.69
C VAL A 76 5.13 23.68 -0.95
N LEU A 77 6.39 24.08 -0.99
CA LEU A 77 7.51 23.13 -1.12
C LEU A 77 7.56 22.17 0.08
N SER A 78 7.46 22.70 1.30
CA SER A 78 7.50 21.88 2.51
C SER A 78 6.38 20.84 2.54
N LEU A 79 5.15 21.21 2.20
CA LEU A 79 4.01 20.29 2.16
C LEU A 79 4.17 19.24 1.06
N THR A 80 4.70 19.60 -0.10
CA THR A 80 4.98 18.66 -1.18
C THR A 80 6.07 17.64 -0.77
N LEU A 81 7.09 18.08 -0.04
CA LEU A 81 8.11 17.19 0.52
C LEU A 81 7.54 16.28 1.61
N ILE A 82 6.65 16.76 2.47
CA ILE A 82 5.95 15.92 3.45
C ILE A 82 5.13 14.84 2.74
N ALA A 83 4.42 15.18 1.67
CA ALA A 83 3.68 14.21 0.88
C ALA A 83 4.60 13.16 0.23
N LEU A 84 5.74 13.57 -0.31
CA LEU A 84 6.74 12.64 -0.85
C LEU A 84 7.26 11.69 0.22
N LEU A 85 7.66 12.20 1.38
CA LEU A 85 8.17 11.40 2.49
C LEU A 85 7.12 10.41 3.01
N GLY A 86 5.86 10.80 3.04
CA GLY A 86 4.75 9.91 3.40
C GLY A 86 4.63 8.72 2.43
N LEU A 87 4.64 8.95 1.11
CA LEU A 87 4.62 7.87 0.12
C LEU A 87 5.89 7.01 0.15
N VAL A 88 7.06 7.61 0.35
CA VAL A 88 8.32 6.84 0.54
C VAL A 88 8.20 5.93 1.77
N GLY A 89 7.67 6.45 2.88
CA GLY A 89 7.42 5.67 4.09
C GLY A 89 6.44 4.51 3.85
N MET A 90 5.38 4.72 3.05
CA MET A 90 4.47 3.65 2.62
C MET A 90 5.22 2.53 1.87
N GLN A 91 6.10 2.87 0.92
CA GLN A 91 6.89 1.91 0.17
C GLN A 91 7.87 1.14 1.08
N VAL A 92 8.53 1.82 2.01
CA VAL A 92 9.40 1.17 2.99
C VAL A 92 8.61 0.15 3.82
N LEU A 93 7.43 0.52 4.32
CA LEU A 93 6.56 -0.40 5.07
C LEU A 93 6.05 -1.55 4.20
N TYR A 94 5.72 -1.28 2.94
CA TYR A 94 5.31 -2.33 2.00
C TYR A 94 6.41 -3.38 1.86
N TRP A 95 7.61 -3.00 1.46
CA TRP A 95 8.69 -3.93 1.20
C TRP A 95 9.23 -4.63 2.45
N THR A 96 9.22 -3.96 3.61
CA THR A 96 9.78 -4.52 4.86
C THR A 96 8.78 -5.30 5.70
N ARG A 97 7.48 -5.04 5.56
CA ARG A 97 6.43 -5.61 6.42
C ARG A 97 5.31 -6.29 5.65
N THR A 98 4.71 -5.60 4.67
CA THR A 98 3.53 -6.08 3.95
C THR A 98 3.89 -7.19 2.96
N HIS A 99 4.85 -6.94 2.08
CA HIS A 99 5.24 -7.89 1.04
C HIS A 99 5.71 -9.26 1.59
N PRO A 100 6.55 -9.35 2.64
CA PRO A 100 6.89 -10.65 3.22
C PRO A 100 5.68 -11.41 3.79
N ALA A 101 4.70 -10.70 4.36
CA ALA A 101 3.48 -11.32 4.87
C ALA A 101 2.53 -11.75 3.73
N ASN A 102 2.47 -10.99 2.62
CA ASN A 102 1.72 -11.37 1.42
C ASN A 102 2.18 -12.74 0.89
N LYS A 103 3.49 -12.97 0.83
CA LYS A 103 4.03 -14.28 0.44
C LYS A 103 3.51 -15.42 1.31
N PHE A 104 3.41 -15.20 2.61
CA PHE A 104 2.87 -16.19 3.55
C PHE A 104 1.41 -16.54 3.24
N TRP A 105 0.56 -15.53 3.00
CA TRP A 105 -0.86 -15.73 2.70
C TRP A 105 -1.07 -16.41 1.36
N LEU A 106 -0.40 -15.94 0.30
CA LEU A 106 -0.53 -16.47 -1.06
C LEU A 106 -0.05 -17.91 -1.18
N GLN A 107 1.07 -18.26 -0.55
CA GLN A 107 1.54 -19.65 -0.54
C GLN A 107 0.60 -20.60 0.23
N SER A 108 -0.10 -20.08 1.23
CA SER A 108 -1.11 -20.85 1.96
C SER A 108 -2.38 -21.09 1.13
N ALA A 109 -2.63 -20.24 0.16
CA ALA A 109 -3.85 -20.22 -0.69
C ALA A 109 -3.65 -20.83 -2.08
N ASP A 110 -2.41 -21.05 -2.51
CA ASP A 110 -2.05 -21.51 -3.89
C ASP A 110 -2.76 -22.79 -4.32
N LYS A 111 -3.24 -23.60 -3.38
CA LYS A 111 -4.00 -24.82 -3.67
C LYS A 111 -5.42 -24.57 -4.18
N ASP A 112 -5.99 -23.38 -3.91
CA ASP A 112 -7.39 -23.09 -4.20
C ASP A 112 -7.57 -22.01 -5.28
N LEU A 113 -6.52 -21.24 -5.61
CA LEU A 113 -6.64 -20.06 -6.49
C LEU A 113 -6.75 -20.40 -7.98
N GLY A 114 -6.42 -21.66 -8.41
CA GLY A 114 -6.46 -22.02 -9.82
C GLY A 114 -5.95 -20.89 -10.75
N ASN A 115 -5.61 -21.11 -11.96
CA ASN A 115 -4.99 -20.20 -12.94
C ASN A 115 -5.46 -18.71 -13.02
N VAL A 116 -6.11 -18.17 -12.02
CA VAL A 116 -6.56 -16.78 -12.00
C VAL A 116 -5.41 -15.89 -11.57
N GLY A 117 -4.68 -15.36 -12.52
CA GLY A 117 -3.81 -14.22 -12.27
C GLY A 117 -2.36 -14.51 -11.96
N GLU A 118 -1.75 -15.60 -12.52
CA GLU A 118 -0.31 -15.88 -12.37
C GLU A 118 0.57 -14.63 -12.55
N GLY A 119 0.24 -13.75 -13.47
CA GLY A 119 1.00 -12.51 -13.71
C GLY A 119 0.91 -11.49 -12.56
N PHE A 120 -0.24 -11.37 -11.88
CA PHE A 120 -0.41 -10.44 -10.75
C PHE A 120 0.26 -10.97 -9.48
N PHE A 121 0.16 -12.28 -9.25
CA PHE A 121 0.77 -12.91 -8.08
C PHE A 121 2.27 -13.12 -8.25
N ALA A 122 2.79 -13.22 -9.47
CA ALA A 122 4.22 -13.36 -9.73
C ALA A 122 5.04 -12.24 -9.09
N PHE A 123 4.56 -11.00 -9.11
CA PHE A 123 5.22 -9.88 -8.44
C PHE A 123 5.25 -10.05 -6.92
N GLU A 124 4.12 -10.47 -6.31
CA GLU A 124 4.04 -10.71 -4.86
C GLU A 124 4.84 -11.94 -4.42
N LEU A 125 4.99 -12.93 -5.30
CA LEU A 125 5.75 -14.16 -5.04
C LEU A 125 7.24 -14.05 -5.42
N MET A 126 7.71 -12.89 -5.94
CA MET A 126 9.13 -12.68 -6.25
C MET A 126 10.02 -12.91 -5.02
N GLY A 127 10.94 -13.86 -5.15
CA GLY A 127 11.89 -14.29 -4.12
C GLY A 127 11.76 -15.77 -3.78
N GLN A 128 12.65 -16.27 -2.92
CA GLN A 128 12.64 -17.66 -2.49
C GLN A 128 11.32 -18.02 -1.79
N PRO A 129 10.68 -19.13 -2.15
CA PRO A 129 9.51 -19.60 -1.43
C PRO A 129 9.87 -19.89 0.04
N ILE A 130 8.96 -19.55 0.95
CA ILE A 130 9.11 -19.93 2.37
C ILE A 130 8.95 -21.43 2.45
N SER A 131 9.88 -22.12 3.13
CA SER A 131 9.79 -23.57 3.28
C SER A 131 8.52 -23.98 4.03
N GLN A 132 7.97 -25.17 3.72
CA GLN A 132 6.77 -25.66 4.41
C GLN A 132 6.98 -25.82 5.92
N THR A 133 8.21 -26.09 6.35
CA THR A 133 8.59 -26.18 7.75
C THR A 133 8.53 -24.80 8.42
N GLU A 134 9.09 -23.79 7.79
CA GLU A 134 9.01 -22.40 8.29
C GLU A 134 7.57 -21.88 8.33
N GLN A 135 6.73 -22.25 7.35
CA GLN A 135 5.30 -21.92 7.39
C GLN A 135 4.54 -22.53 8.56
N ARG A 136 4.89 -23.78 8.94
CA ARG A 136 4.26 -24.47 10.08
C ARG A 136 4.70 -23.89 11.42
N GLU A 137 5.95 -23.48 11.53
CA GLU A 137 6.54 -22.93 12.75
C GLU A 137 6.19 -21.45 12.96
N MET A 138 5.89 -20.74 11.88
CA MET A 138 5.55 -19.32 11.96
C MET A 138 4.17 -19.14 12.61
N ASP A 139 4.14 -18.44 13.74
CA ASP A 139 2.90 -18.04 14.39
C ASP A 139 2.12 -17.09 13.47
N TRP A 140 1.10 -17.64 12.80
CA TRP A 140 0.28 -16.89 11.84
C TRP A 140 -0.32 -15.61 12.43
N ARG A 141 -0.57 -15.57 13.75
CA ARG A 141 -1.07 -14.37 14.44
C ARG A 141 -0.04 -13.26 14.44
N LYS A 142 1.24 -13.57 14.64
CA LYS A 142 2.32 -12.57 14.56
C LYS A 142 2.46 -12.02 13.13
N VAL A 143 2.33 -12.88 12.12
CA VAL A 143 2.35 -12.44 10.71
C VAL A 143 1.16 -11.53 10.42
N ARG A 144 -0.05 -11.93 10.86
CA ARG A 144 -1.27 -11.13 10.76
C ARG A 144 -1.08 -9.77 11.41
N ASP A 145 -0.70 -9.75 12.68
CA ASP A 145 -0.59 -8.52 13.46
C ASP A 145 0.44 -7.57 12.85
N ARG A 146 1.58 -8.09 12.39
CA ARG A 146 2.59 -7.32 11.68
C ARG A 146 2.05 -6.73 10.38
N TRP A 147 1.27 -7.49 9.63
CA TRP A 147 0.67 -7.09 8.36
C TRP A 147 -0.40 -6.02 8.57
N GLU A 148 -1.33 -6.25 9.51
CA GLU A 148 -2.40 -5.30 9.82
C GLU A 148 -1.86 -3.96 10.35
N HIS A 149 -0.92 -3.99 11.31
CA HIS A 149 -0.29 -2.75 11.80
C HIS A 149 0.49 -2.01 10.70
N ALA A 150 1.10 -2.74 9.75
CA ALA A 150 1.75 -2.10 8.61
C ALA A 150 0.72 -1.36 7.74
N HIS A 151 -0.46 -1.92 7.51
CA HIS A 151 -1.53 -1.24 6.76
C HIS A 151 -2.08 -0.03 7.50
N VAL A 152 -2.27 -0.10 8.81
CA VAL A 152 -2.66 1.07 9.63
C VAL A 152 -1.63 2.20 9.51
N ALA A 153 -0.33 1.87 9.61
CA ALA A 153 0.73 2.87 9.46
C ALA A 153 0.79 3.44 8.03
N ARG A 154 0.64 2.60 7.00
CA ARG A 154 0.56 3.03 5.60
C ARG A 154 -0.63 3.94 5.35
N ALA A 155 -1.80 3.62 5.91
CA ALA A 155 -3.00 4.45 5.83
C ALA A 155 -2.75 5.85 6.42
N GLY A 156 -2.12 5.93 7.59
CA GLY A 156 -1.76 7.21 8.22
C GLY A 156 -0.79 8.04 7.37
N LEU A 157 0.25 7.41 6.81
CA LEU A 157 1.22 8.08 5.93
C LEU A 157 0.57 8.56 4.62
N ALA A 158 -0.28 7.74 4.01
CA ALA A 158 -1.05 8.13 2.83
C ALA A 158 -1.99 9.30 3.11
N PHE A 159 -2.68 9.27 4.24
CA PHE A 159 -3.58 10.35 4.65
C PHE A 159 -2.84 11.67 4.85
N ILE A 160 -1.68 11.64 5.52
CA ILE A 160 -0.82 12.82 5.67
C ILE A 160 -0.39 13.35 4.29
N SER A 161 0.04 12.46 3.38
CA SER A 161 0.43 12.84 2.02
C SER A 161 -0.74 13.48 1.26
N PHE A 162 -1.91 12.88 1.33
CA PHE A 162 -3.13 13.36 0.68
C PHE A 162 -3.54 14.74 1.18
N ILE A 163 -3.63 14.94 2.49
CA ILE A 163 -3.99 16.24 3.10
C ILE A 163 -2.96 17.31 2.76
N SER A 164 -1.66 16.96 2.78
CA SER A 164 -0.60 17.91 2.41
C SER A 164 -0.78 18.41 0.97
N LEU A 165 -1.09 17.52 0.02
CA LEU A 165 -1.33 17.89 -1.38
C LEU A 165 -2.63 18.69 -1.57
N LEU A 166 -3.68 18.39 -0.80
CA LEU A 166 -4.92 19.19 -0.81
C LEU A 166 -4.63 20.63 -0.40
N ILE A 167 -3.86 20.83 0.70
CA ILE A 167 -3.48 22.16 1.16
C ILE A 167 -2.63 22.87 0.09
N VAL A 168 -1.72 22.16 -0.58
CA VAL A 168 -0.92 22.72 -1.69
C VAL A 168 -1.82 23.27 -2.80
N ILE A 169 -2.87 22.55 -3.21
CA ILE A 169 -3.82 23.05 -4.22
C ILE A 169 -4.51 24.32 -3.75
N VAL A 170 -4.99 24.36 -2.52
CA VAL A 170 -5.67 25.54 -1.94
C VAL A 170 -4.75 26.77 -1.86
N LEU A 171 -3.46 26.56 -1.57
CA LEU A 171 -2.49 27.67 -1.46
C LEU A 171 -2.01 28.19 -2.82
N GLN A 172 -2.28 27.49 -3.90
CA GLN A 172 -1.84 27.85 -5.26
C GLN A 172 -2.99 28.26 -6.19
N GLY A 173 -4.24 28.08 -5.77
CA GLY A 173 -5.44 28.56 -6.45
C GLY A 173 -5.81 29.94 -6.02
#